data_73aee015672305175fe719037a57c755
#
_entry.id   73aee015672305175fe719037a57c755
#
_cell.length_a   1.000
_cell.length_b   1.000
_cell.length_c   1.000
_cell.angle_alpha   90.00
_cell.angle_beta   90.00
_cell.angle_gamma   90.00
#
_symmetry.space_group_name_H-M   'P 1'
#
loop_
_entity.id
_entity.type
_entity.pdbx_description
1 polymer ?
#
loop_
_entity_poly.entity_id
_entity_poly.type
_entity_poly.pdbx_seq_one_letter_code
_entity_poly.pdbx_strand_id
1 'polypeptide(L)'
;MGTKEKILEVALRQFNTFGTDAVTVRSIAQEVGISHGNLCYHFPNTDAIILALYRRIAQEMDVQILRAQAGTPNLEHLLQLGPAGFQILYRYKFLMLDFVRITRRIPQIQIEYRAL
;
A
#
# COMPACT_ATOMS: atom_id res chain seq x y z
N MET A 1 18.42 4.49 -1.97
CA MET A 1 17.04 4.49 -1.45
C MET A 1 16.91 5.52 -0.33
N GLY A 2 15.96 6.43 -0.46
CA GLY A 2 15.74 7.46 0.54
C GLY A 2 15.11 6.93 1.83
N THR A 3 15.18 7.71 2.90
CA THR A 3 14.65 7.33 4.20
C THR A 3 13.15 7.02 4.15
N LYS A 4 12.37 7.86 3.44
CA LYS A 4 10.93 7.67 3.29
C LYS A 4 10.60 6.33 2.65
N GLU A 5 11.34 5.94 1.62
CA GLU A 5 11.13 4.68 0.93
C GLU A 5 11.50 3.48 1.80
N LYS A 6 12.59 3.60 2.59
CA LYS A 6 12.96 2.56 3.55
C LYS A 6 11.86 2.36 4.59
N ILE A 7 11.27 3.44 5.07
CA ILE A 7 10.15 3.37 6.02
C ILE A 7 8.99 2.59 5.40
N LEU A 8 8.63 2.91 4.16
CA LEU A 8 7.52 2.24 3.47
C LEU A 8 7.79 0.77 3.22
N GLU A 9 9.02 0.41 2.82
CA GLU A 9 9.40 -0.99 2.59
C GLU A 9 9.37 -1.81 3.88
N VAL A 10 9.93 -1.27 4.96
CA VAL A 10 9.92 -1.93 6.26
C VAL A 10 8.50 -2.07 6.79
N ALA A 11 7.70 -1.00 6.68
CA ALA A 11 6.31 -1.00 7.12
C ALA A 11 5.49 -2.05 6.36
N LEU A 12 5.64 -2.11 5.04
CA LEU A 12 4.95 -3.09 4.21
C LEU A 12 5.25 -4.52 4.67
N ARG A 13 6.52 -4.82 4.91
CA ARG A 13 6.93 -6.15 5.37
C ARG A 13 6.36 -6.46 6.75
N GLN A 14 6.41 -5.51 7.67
CA GLN A 14 5.86 -5.72 9.02
C GLN A 14 4.34 -5.89 8.99
N PHE A 15 3.63 -5.06 8.24
CA PHE A 15 2.18 -5.21 8.10
C PHE A 15 1.80 -6.56 7.49
N ASN A 16 2.52 -7.01 6.47
CA ASN A 16 2.26 -8.30 5.84
C ASN A 16 2.54 -9.48 6.79
N THR A 17 3.52 -9.34 7.68
CA THR A 17 3.93 -10.40 8.60
C THR A 17 3.07 -10.44 9.86
N PHE A 18 2.81 -9.27 10.45
CA PHE A 18 2.21 -9.19 11.79
C PHE A 18 0.79 -8.64 11.81
N GLY A 19 0.30 -8.08 10.69
CA GLY A 19 -0.99 -7.41 10.61
C GLY A 19 -0.92 -5.95 11.07
N THR A 20 -1.98 -5.20 10.77
CA THR A 20 -1.99 -3.74 10.97
C THR A 20 -1.98 -3.32 12.44
N ASP A 21 -2.57 -4.12 13.33
CA ASP A 21 -2.71 -3.74 14.74
C ASP A 21 -1.41 -3.96 15.54
N ALA A 22 -0.58 -4.91 15.11
CA ALA A 22 0.64 -5.26 15.82
C ALA A 22 1.83 -4.37 15.47
N VAL A 23 1.72 -3.56 14.41
CA VAL A 23 2.81 -2.72 13.91
C VAL A 23 2.66 -1.30 14.44
N THR A 24 3.76 -0.74 14.94
CA THR A 24 3.81 0.63 15.48
C THR A 24 4.87 1.45 14.75
N VAL A 25 4.77 2.78 14.85
CA VAL A 25 5.84 3.65 14.33
C VAL A 25 7.17 3.33 14.99
N ARG A 26 7.17 2.93 16.26
CA ARG A 26 8.41 2.54 16.98
C ARG A 26 9.02 1.28 16.39
N SER A 27 8.22 0.25 16.11
CA SER A 27 8.73 -0.99 15.54
C SER A 27 9.34 -0.76 14.16
N ILE A 28 8.72 0.12 13.37
CA ILE A 28 9.23 0.48 12.05
C ILE A 28 10.51 1.28 12.16
N ALA A 29 10.53 2.32 13.01
CA ALA A 29 11.71 3.16 13.21
C ALA A 29 12.92 2.34 13.68
N GLN A 30 12.68 1.41 14.60
CA GLN A 30 13.71 0.55 15.14
C GLN A 30 14.34 -0.32 14.05
N GLU A 31 13.54 -0.89 13.17
CA GLU A 31 14.06 -1.72 12.09
C GLU A 31 14.76 -0.89 11.01
N VAL A 32 14.24 0.30 10.69
CA VAL A 32 14.90 1.21 9.74
C VAL A 32 16.22 1.73 10.29
N GLY A 33 16.35 1.82 11.62
CA GLY A 33 17.53 2.36 12.27
C GLY A 33 17.52 3.87 12.43
N ILE A 34 16.33 4.46 12.59
CA ILE A 34 16.15 5.90 12.79
C ILE A 34 15.40 6.15 14.10
N SER A 35 15.45 7.40 14.58
CA SER A 35 14.70 7.77 15.77
C SER A 35 13.20 7.84 15.50
N HIS A 36 12.41 7.69 16.56
CA HIS A 36 10.96 7.87 16.49
C HIS A 36 10.60 9.24 15.93
N GLY A 37 11.29 10.30 16.38
CA GLY A 37 11.04 11.66 15.89
C GLY A 37 11.36 11.83 14.42
N ASN A 38 12.44 11.20 13.93
CA ASN A 38 12.79 11.23 12.51
C ASN A 38 11.72 10.53 11.67
N LEU A 39 11.21 9.39 12.13
CA LEU A 39 10.13 8.70 11.42
C LEU A 39 8.88 9.59 11.40
N CYS A 40 8.49 10.17 12.51
CA CYS A 40 7.28 11.02 12.60
C CYS A 40 7.40 12.30 11.77
N TYR A 41 8.61 12.74 11.46
CA TYR A 41 8.81 13.82 10.51
C TYR A 41 8.28 13.44 9.11
N HIS A 42 8.49 12.19 8.69
CA HIS A 42 8.01 11.71 7.40
C HIS A 42 6.55 11.26 7.46
N PHE A 43 6.17 10.53 8.51
CA PHE A 43 4.83 9.98 8.70
C PHE A 43 4.43 10.12 10.17
N PRO A 44 3.42 10.94 10.49
CA PRO A 44 3.07 11.23 11.88
C PRO A 44 2.51 10.02 12.65
N ASN A 45 1.95 9.03 11.93
CA ASN A 45 1.36 7.84 12.54
C ASN A 45 1.32 6.68 11.54
N THR A 46 0.88 5.50 12.00
CA THR A 46 0.77 4.33 11.12
C THR A 46 -0.31 4.50 10.06
N ASP A 47 -1.37 5.24 10.34
CA ASP A 47 -2.42 5.49 9.36
C ASP A 47 -1.89 6.25 8.15
N ALA A 48 -0.99 7.22 8.35
CA ALA A 48 -0.33 7.94 7.27
C ALA A 48 0.53 7.01 6.42
N ILE A 49 1.20 6.03 7.04
CA ILE A 49 2.00 5.05 6.34
C ILE A 49 1.11 4.12 5.50
N ILE A 50 0.01 3.64 6.07
CA ILE A 50 -0.95 2.79 5.37
C ILE A 50 -1.55 3.52 4.16
N LEU A 51 -1.90 4.80 4.34
CA LEU A 51 -2.43 5.63 3.24
C LEU A 51 -1.40 5.77 2.11
N ALA A 52 -0.12 5.98 2.45
CA ALA A 52 0.95 6.07 1.46
C ALA A 52 1.13 4.75 0.70
N LEU A 53 1.02 3.62 1.39
CA LEU A 53 1.08 2.30 0.74
C LEU A 53 -0.13 2.07 -0.16
N TYR A 54 -1.32 2.48 0.26
CA TYR A 54 -2.51 2.40 -0.59
C TYR A 54 -2.33 3.21 -1.87
N ARG A 55 -1.78 4.41 -1.77
CA ARG A 55 -1.53 5.26 -2.94
C ARG A 55 -0.54 4.63 -3.90
N ARG A 56 0.45 3.92 -3.40
CA ARG A 56 1.37 3.14 -4.24
C ARG A 56 0.65 2.04 -5.01
N ILE A 57 -0.25 1.31 -4.33
CA ILE A 57 -1.06 0.28 -4.98
C ILE A 57 -1.90 0.88 -6.10
N ALA A 58 -2.61 1.97 -5.80
CA ALA A 58 -3.45 2.65 -6.78
C ALA A 58 -2.64 3.08 -7.99
N GLN A 59 -1.45 3.65 -7.77
CA GLN A 59 -0.57 4.07 -8.84
C GLN A 59 -0.09 2.89 -9.70
N GLU A 60 0.32 1.80 -9.07
CA GLU A 60 0.76 0.60 -9.80
C GLU A 60 -0.40 -0.02 -10.61
N MET A 61 -1.60 -0.03 -10.05
CA MET A 61 -2.80 -0.53 -10.73
C MET A 61 -3.18 0.38 -11.90
N ASP A 62 -3.09 1.70 -11.73
CA ASP A 62 -3.38 2.65 -12.81
C ASP A 62 -2.46 2.44 -14.00
N VAL A 63 -1.16 2.19 -13.76
CA VAL A 63 -0.21 1.91 -14.84
C VAL A 63 -0.63 0.65 -15.60
N GLN A 64 -1.06 -0.41 -14.91
CA GLN A 64 -1.52 -1.65 -15.55
C GLN A 64 -2.81 -1.43 -16.34
N ILE A 65 -3.75 -0.68 -15.78
CA ILE A 65 -5.01 -0.34 -16.46
C ILE A 65 -4.73 0.47 -17.72
N LEU A 66 -3.85 1.47 -17.64
CA LEU A 66 -3.48 2.29 -18.80
C LEU A 66 -2.84 1.46 -19.91
N ARG A 67 -1.99 0.49 -19.58
CA ARG A 67 -1.40 -0.42 -20.55
C ARG A 67 -2.46 -1.30 -21.22
N ALA A 68 -3.45 -1.75 -20.45
CA ALA A 68 -4.56 -2.54 -20.98
C ALA A 68 -5.50 -1.72 -21.88
N GLN A 69 -5.69 -0.44 -21.55
CA GLN A 69 -6.54 0.46 -22.33
C GLN A 69 -5.92 0.90 -23.66
N ALA A 70 -4.64 0.63 -23.86
CA ALA A 70 -3.98 0.87 -25.14
C ALA A 70 -4.54 -0.01 -26.27
N GLY A 71 -5.42 -0.97 -25.94
CA GLY A 71 -6.14 -1.80 -26.89
C GLY A 71 -7.63 -1.85 -26.56
N THR A 72 -8.43 -2.51 -27.40
CA THR A 72 -9.85 -2.70 -27.16
C THR A 72 -10.06 -3.58 -25.92
N PRO A 73 -10.89 -3.17 -24.93
CA PRO A 73 -11.17 -4.01 -23.77
C PRO A 73 -11.79 -5.34 -24.23
N ASN A 74 -11.12 -6.44 -23.94
CA ASN A 74 -11.62 -7.77 -24.23
C ASN A 74 -11.18 -8.75 -23.15
N LEU A 75 -11.68 -9.97 -23.22
CA LEU A 75 -11.37 -11.01 -22.23
C LEU A 75 -9.86 -11.29 -22.15
N GLU A 76 -9.16 -11.24 -23.27
CA GLU A 76 -7.73 -11.47 -23.32
C GLU A 76 -6.96 -10.43 -22.52
N HIS A 77 -7.33 -9.14 -22.64
CA HIS A 77 -6.73 -8.06 -21.87
C HIS A 77 -6.98 -8.24 -20.37
N LEU A 78 -8.19 -8.66 -19.99
CA LEU A 78 -8.51 -8.95 -18.59
C LEU A 78 -7.67 -10.11 -18.05
N LEU A 79 -7.46 -11.15 -18.86
CA LEU A 79 -6.62 -12.27 -18.49
C LEU A 79 -5.14 -11.89 -18.37
N GLN A 80 -4.67 -10.97 -19.21
CA GLN A 80 -3.30 -10.45 -19.13
C GLN A 80 -3.10 -9.55 -17.91
N LEU A 81 -4.14 -8.80 -17.51
CA LEU A 81 -4.11 -8.00 -16.29
C LEU A 81 -4.06 -8.87 -15.03
N GLY A 82 -4.70 -10.05 -15.07
CA GLY A 82 -4.85 -10.92 -13.92
C GLY A 82 -3.55 -11.26 -13.20
N PRO A 83 -2.53 -11.81 -13.89
CA PRO A 83 -1.26 -12.13 -13.24
C PRO A 83 -0.56 -10.92 -12.64
N ALA A 84 -0.47 -9.81 -13.37
CA ALA A 84 0.17 -8.59 -12.90
C ALA A 84 -0.61 -7.96 -11.75
N GLY A 85 -1.92 -7.88 -11.86
CA GLY A 85 -2.79 -7.40 -10.79
C GLY A 85 -2.70 -8.25 -9.55
N PHE A 86 -2.68 -9.57 -9.72
CA PHE A 86 -2.54 -10.51 -8.60
C PHE A 86 -1.21 -10.33 -7.88
N GLN A 87 -0.11 -10.13 -8.61
CA GLN A 87 1.19 -9.88 -8.01
C GLN A 87 1.20 -8.61 -7.15
N ILE A 88 0.56 -7.54 -7.63
CA ILE A 88 0.43 -6.31 -6.88
C ILE A 88 -0.38 -6.56 -5.61
N LEU A 89 -1.53 -7.19 -5.71
CA LEU A 89 -2.38 -7.50 -4.56
C LEU A 89 -1.66 -8.40 -3.55
N TYR A 90 -0.89 -9.37 -4.03
CA TYR A 90 -0.13 -10.26 -3.14
C TYR A 90 0.97 -9.51 -2.39
N ARG A 91 1.66 -8.58 -3.07
CA ARG A 91 2.71 -7.75 -2.45
C ARG A 91 2.15 -6.92 -1.29
N TYR A 92 0.93 -6.45 -1.43
CA TYR A 92 0.25 -5.62 -0.42
C TYR A 92 -0.88 -6.38 0.27
N LYS A 93 -0.69 -7.68 0.51
CA LYS A 93 -1.73 -8.58 0.99
C LYS A 93 -2.38 -8.14 2.31
N PHE A 94 -1.64 -7.45 3.19
CA PHE A 94 -2.21 -6.96 4.46
C PHE A 94 -3.43 -6.07 4.22
N LEU A 95 -3.37 -5.24 3.18
CA LEU A 95 -4.45 -4.32 2.84
C LEU A 95 -5.68 -5.09 2.36
N MET A 96 -5.47 -6.13 1.53
CA MET A 96 -6.58 -6.93 1.01
C MET A 96 -7.24 -7.76 2.10
N LEU A 97 -6.44 -8.36 2.99
CA LEU A 97 -6.96 -9.20 4.06
C LEU A 97 -7.79 -8.43 5.08
N ASP A 98 -7.52 -7.15 5.25
CA ASP A 98 -8.14 -6.31 6.28
C ASP A 98 -8.77 -5.04 5.68
N PHE A 99 -9.16 -5.11 4.41
CA PHE A 99 -9.57 -3.93 3.63
C PHE A 99 -10.74 -3.19 4.28
N VAL A 100 -11.78 -3.92 4.71
CA VAL A 100 -12.97 -3.30 5.29
C VAL A 100 -12.63 -2.53 6.56
N ARG A 101 -11.82 -3.12 7.43
CA ARG A 101 -11.42 -2.48 8.69
C ARG A 101 -10.53 -1.27 8.43
N ILE A 102 -9.58 -1.39 7.50
CA ILE A 102 -8.67 -0.31 7.14
C ILE A 102 -9.43 0.87 6.54
N THR A 103 -10.40 0.63 5.65
CA THR A 103 -11.18 1.69 5.04
C THR A 103 -12.07 2.41 6.06
N ARG A 104 -12.57 1.70 7.07
CA ARG A 104 -13.31 2.32 8.17
C ARG A 104 -12.42 3.17 9.06
N ARG A 105 -11.20 2.71 9.31
CA ARG A 105 -10.23 3.40 10.15
C ARG A 105 -9.63 4.62 9.46
N ILE A 106 -9.42 4.54 8.14
CA ILE A 106 -8.81 5.60 7.34
C ILE A 106 -9.80 6.02 6.24
N PRO A 107 -10.73 6.97 6.54
CA PRO A 107 -11.76 7.37 5.58
C PRO A 107 -11.22 7.88 4.26
N GLN A 108 -10.01 8.46 4.25
CA GLN A 108 -9.39 8.98 3.04
C GLN A 108 -9.18 7.88 1.98
N ILE A 109 -8.85 6.65 2.41
CA ILE A 109 -8.72 5.52 1.50
C ILE A 109 -10.04 5.22 0.80
N GLN A 110 -11.15 5.24 1.55
CA GLN A 110 -12.48 5.00 0.99
C GLN A 110 -12.85 6.08 -0.05
N ILE A 111 -12.53 7.34 0.24
CA ILE A 111 -12.80 8.45 -0.66
C ILE A 111 -12.01 8.27 -1.96
N GLU A 112 -10.71 7.98 -1.88
CA GLU A 112 -9.87 7.79 -3.05
C GLU A 112 -10.27 6.55 -3.84
N TYR A 113 -10.65 5.46 -3.16
CA TYR A 113 -11.11 4.24 -3.82
C TYR A 113 -12.38 4.49 -4.64
N ARG A 114 -13.34 5.26 -4.11
CA ARG A 114 -14.58 5.57 -4.81
C ARG A 114 -14.37 6.49 -6.01
N ALA A 115 -13.29 7.26 -6.01
CA ALA A 115 -12.96 8.17 -7.11
C ALA A 115 -12.36 7.43 -8.32
N LEU A 116 -11.92 6.18 -8.13
CA LEU A 116 -11.47 5.35 -9.23
C LEU A 116 -12.67 4.91 -10.07
#